data_cd19dabecb896c4b2701b94cf4dc7ab6
#
_entry.id   cd19dabecb896c4b2701b94cf4dc7ab6
#
_cell.length_a   1.000
_cell.length_b   1.000
_cell.length_c   1.000
_cell.angle_alpha   90.00
_cell.angle_beta   90.00
_cell.angle_gamma   90.00
#
_symmetry.space_group_name_H-M   'P 1'
#
loop_
_entity.id
_entity.type
_entity.pdbx_description
1 polymer ?
#
loop_
_entity_poly.entity_id
_entity_poly.type
_entity_poly.pdbx_seq_one_letter_code
_entity_poly.pdbx_strand_id
1 'polypeptide(L)'
;RDTEASRGLGDVYKRQRSAVMKKVEAIIRPFKLEDVKLALVNAGIVGMTVSEVRGFGRQKGQVERYRGSEFTVEFLQKLKIEVVIDDSRVDTVVNSIAEAAKTGEIGDGKIFISPVDTVVRIRTGDRDGAAL
;
A
#
# COMPACT_ATOMS: atom_id res chain seq x y z
N ARG A 1 -7.07 -3.86 39.74
CA ARG A 1 -8.41 -4.36 39.98
C ARG A 1 -9.40 -3.75 39.00
N ASP A 2 -10.21 -4.61 38.40
CA ASP A 2 -11.16 -4.18 37.38
C ASP A 2 -12.42 -3.60 37.99
N THR A 3 -12.75 -2.41 37.57
CA THR A 3 -14.06 -1.79 37.79
C THR A 3 -14.82 -1.81 36.48
N GLU A 4 -16.10 -1.53 36.50
CA GLU A 4 -16.87 -1.39 35.28
C GLU A 4 -16.29 -0.32 34.36
N ALA A 5 -15.83 0.78 34.92
CA ALA A 5 -15.21 1.85 34.14
C ALA A 5 -13.92 1.38 33.48
N SER A 6 -13.09 0.62 34.21
CA SER A 6 -11.86 0.06 33.67
C SER A 6 -12.14 -0.90 32.53
N ARG A 7 -13.15 -1.76 32.71
CA ARG A 7 -13.53 -2.69 31.64
C ARG A 7 -14.04 -1.97 30.41
N GLY A 8 -14.86 -0.93 30.60
CA GLY A 8 -15.36 -0.14 29.50
C GLY A 8 -14.25 0.54 28.72
N LEU A 9 -13.25 1.07 29.42
CA LEU A 9 -12.09 1.68 28.78
C LEU A 9 -11.27 0.63 28.00
N GLY A 10 -11.07 -0.54 28.57
CA GLY A 10 -10.37 -1.61 27.90
C GLY A 10 -11.08 -2.08 26.64
N ASP A 11 -12.40 -2.19 26.69
CA ASP A 11 -13.18 -2.57 25.52
C ASP A 11 -13.14 -1.52 24.42
N VAL A 12 -13.21 -0.24 24.77
CA VAL A 12 -13.08 0.85 23.81
C VAL A 12 -11.70 0.80 23.16
N TYR A 13 -10.67 0.61 23.96
CA TYR A 13 -9.30 0.54 23.46
C TYR A 13 -9.12 -0.67 22.51
N LYS A 14 -9.64 -1.82 22.86
CA LYS A 14 -9.60 -3.00 22.01
C LYS A 14 -10.32 -2.78 20.69
N ARG A 15 -11.50 -2.17 20.73
CA ARG A 15 -12.23 -1.83 19.52
C ARG A 15 -11.47 -0.88 18.63
N GLN A 16 -10.83 0.14 19.21
CA GLN A 16 -10.00 1.06 18.45
C GLN A 16 -8.84 0.32 17.79
N ARG A 17 -8.19 -0.57 18.51
CA ARG A 17 -7.10 -1.35 17.94
C ARG A 17 -7.56 -2.31 16.85
N SER A 18 -8.68 -2.99 17.06
CA SER A 18 -9.22 -3.91 16.07
C SER A 18 -9.80 -3.18 14.86
N ALA A 19 -10.14 -1.89 15.04
CA ALA A 19 -10.63 -1.04 13.97
C ALA A 19 -9.53 -0.25 13.29
N VAL A 20 -8.28 -0.37 13.76
CA VAL A 20 -7.15 0.32 13.14
C VAL A 20 -6.88 -0.28 11.78
N MET A 21 -7.00 0.56 10.78
CA MET A 21 -6.81 0.17 9.40
C MET A 21 -5.74 1.05 8.78
N LYS A 22 -5.06 0.49 7.80
CA LYS A 22 -4.04 1.20 7.05
C LYS A 22 -4.29 1.04 5.57
N LYS A 23 -3.97 2.09 4.84
CA LYS A 23 -3.89 2.03 3.39
C LYS A 23 -2.44 1.86 3.01
N VAL A 24 -2.18 0.84 2.21
CA VAL A 24 -0.86 0.61 1.63
C VAL A 24 -0.95 0.99 0.16
N GLU A 25 -0.15 1.97 -0.23
CA GLU A 25 -0.03 2.39 -1.63
C GLU A 25 1.36 2.03 -2.12
N ALA A 26 1.42 1.29 -3.19
CA ALA A 26 2.70 0.90 -3.78
C ALA A 26 2.79 1.48 -5.19
N ILE A 27 3.85 2.22 -5.43
CA ILE A 27 4.19 2.69 -6.79
C ILE A 27 5.23 1.74 -7.32
N ILE A 28 4.91 1.02 -8.38
CA ILE A 28 5.74 -0.04 -8.91
C ILE A 28 5.98 0.11 -10.41
N ARG A 29 6.95 -0.64 -10.91
CA ARG A 29 7.16 -0.74 -12.35
C ARG A 29 5.98 -1.48 -13.00
N PRO A 30 5.49 -1.04 -14.16
CA PRO A 30 4.34 -1.69 -14.79
C PRO A 30 4.50 -3.19 -15.01
N PHE A 31 5.68 -3.65 -15.40
CA PHE A 31 5.89 -5.08 -15.68
C PHE A 31 5.91 -5.96 -14.42
N LYS A 32 5.90 -5.34 -13.25
CA LYS A 32 5.85 -6.08 -11.98
C LYS A 32 4.43 -6.30 -11.46
N LEU A 33 3.43 -5.82 -12.18
CA LEU A 33 2.03 -5.91 -11.71
C LEU A 33 1.60 -7.34 -11.41
N GLU A 34 1.87 -8.27 -12.32
CA GLU A 34 1.41 -9.65 -12.15
C GLU A 34 2.11 -10.31 -10.95
N ASP A 35 3.39 -10.06 -10.77
CA ASP A 35 4.14 -10.60 -9.64
C ASP A 35 3.59 -10.07 -8.31
N VAL A 36 3.31 -8.77 -8.25
CA VAL A 36 2.77 -8.14 -7.04
C VAL A 36 1.35 -8.63 -6.77
N LYS A 37 0.52 -8.69 -7.80
CA LYS A 37 -0.85 -9.19 -7.70
C LYS A 37 -0.85 -10.61 -7.13
N LEU A 38 -0.01 -11.48 -7.67
CA LEU A 38 0.08 -12.86 -7.20
C LEU A 38 0.53 -12.94 -5.75
N ALA A 39 1.53 -12.13 -5.39
CA ALA A 39 2.02 -12.07 -4.01
C ALA A 39 0.93 -11.62 -3.04
N LEU A 40 0.13 -10.64 -3.43
CA LEU A 40 -0.98 -10.14 -2.60
C LEU A 40 -2.08 -11.20 -2.46
N VAL A 41 -2.45 -11.85 -3.54
CA VAL A 41 -3.44 -12.94 -3.50
C VAL A 41 -2.96 -14.06 -2.58
N ASN A 42 -1.70 -14.45 -2.69
CA ASN A 42 -1.11 -15.47 -1.84
C ASN A 42 -1.07 -15.05 -0.37
N ALA A 43 -1.01 -13.76 -0.11
CA ALA A 43 -1.09 -13.23 1.25
C ALA A 43 -2.55 -13.07 1.75
N GLY A 44 -3.52 -13.50 0.96
CA GLY A 44 -4.92 -13.44 1.34
C GLY A 44 -5.61 -12.12 1.04
N ILE A 45 -5.00 -11.27 0.24
CA ILE A 45 -5.57 -9.98 -0.15
C ILE A 45 -6.34 -10.18 -1.45
N VAL A 46 -7.64 -9.95 -1.43
CA VAL A 46 -8.49 -10.13 -2.62
C VAL A 46 -8.97 -8.82 -3.23
N GLY A 47 -9.00 -7.74 -2.45
CA GLY A 47 -9.42 -6.44 -2.94
C GLY A 47 -8.23 -5.51 -3.11
N MET A 48 -7.99 -5.05 -4.32
CA MET A 48 -6.96 -4.07 -4.59
C MET A 48 -7.41 -3.16 -5.71
N THR A 49 -6.95 -1.93 -5.66
CA THR A 49 -7.19 -0.95 -6.71
C THR A 49 -5.89 -0.67 -7.43
N VAL A 50 -5.94 -0.70 -8.75
CA VAL A 50 -4.77 -0.43 -9.58
C VAL A 50 -5.06 0.78 -10.44
N SER A 51 -4.14 1.73 -10.48
CA SER A 51 -4.25 2.89 -11.35
C SER A 51 -2.92 3.16 -12.03
N GLU A 52 -3.01 3.73 -13.22
CA GLU A 52 -1.84 4.17 -13.95
C GLU A 52 -1.46 5.55 -13.48
N VAL A 53 -0.18 5.74 -13.17
CA VAL A 53 0.35 7.01 -12.70
C VAL A 53 1.66 7.29 -13.42
N ARG A 54 2.11 8.53 -13.35
CA ARG A 54 3.40 8.91 -13.90
C ARG A 54 4.31 9.32 -12.75
N GLY A 55 5.43 8.63 -12.64
CA GLY A 55 6.44 8.93 -11.65
C GLY A 55 7.48 9.86 -12.23
N PHE A 56 7.98 10.74 -11.39
CA PHE A 56 9.03 11.67 -11.73
C PHE A 56 10.24 11.33 -10.88
N GLY A 57 11.36 10.97 -11.51
CA GLY A 57 12.54 10.59 -10.75
C GLY A 57 13.66 10.12 -11.63
N ARG A 58 14.72 9.68 -11.00
CA ARG A 58 15.86 9.11 -11.69
C ARG A 58 15.58 7.67 -12.04
N GLN A 59 16.00 7.29 -13.24
CA GLN A 59 15.95 5.90 -13.64
C GLN A 59 17.23 5.54 -14.37
N LYS A 60 17.82 4.43 -13.96
CA LYS A 60 19.05 3.95 -14.56
C LYS A 60 18.80 3.53 -16.02
N GLY A 61 19.70 3.89 -16.92
CA GLY A 61 19.59 3.55 -18.32
C GLY A 61 18.82 4.54 -19.15
N GLN A 62 18.20 5.51 -18.52
CA GLN A 62 17.56 6.63 -19.23
C GLN A 62 18.38 7.89 -19.03
N VAL A 63 19.50 7.96 -19.70
CA VAL A 63 20.35 9.11 -19.66
C VAL A 63 20.18 9.87 -20.96
N GLU A 64 19.53 11.02 -20.90
CA GLU A 64 19.58 11.98 -21.96
C GLU A 64 20.53 13.08 -21.55
N ARG A 65 21.47 13.38 -22.43
CA ARG A 65 22.36 14.51 -22.21
C ARG A 65 21.69 15.78 -22.69
N TYR A 66 21.23 16.53 -21.74
CA TYR A 66 20.69 17.83 -22.02
C TYR A 66 21.59 18.90 -21.38
N ARG A 67 22.22 19.72 -22.20
CA ARG A 67 23.13 20.78 -21.74
C ARG A 67 24.27 20.27 -20.85
N GLY A 68 24.84 19.12 -21.18
CA GLY A 68 25.92 18.54 -20.39
C GLY A 68 25.48 17.88 -19.10
N SER A 69 24.21 17.83 -18.83
CA SER A 69 23.67 17.11 -17.70
C SER A 69 23.46 15.65 -18.08
N GLU A 70 23.90 14.75 -17.23
CA GLU A 70 23.72 13.30 -17.43
C GLU A 70 22.40 12.80 -16.86
N PHE A 71 21.58 13.69 -16.29
CA PHE A 71 20.33 13.29 -15.66
C PHE A 71 19.17 13.79 -16.49
N THR A 72 18.38 12.84 -16.94
CA THR A 72 17.07 13.14 -17.45
C THR A 72 16.07 12.89 -16.36
N VAL A 73 15.27 13.89 -16.13
CA VAL A 73 14.14 13.74 -15.23
C VAL A 73 12.91 13.71 -16.12
N GLU A 74 12.35 12.53 -16.25
CA GLU A 74 11.18 12.31 -17.09
C GLU A 74 10.04 11.75 -16.25
N PHE A 75 8.83 12.01 -16.74
CA PHE A 75 7.67 11.34 -16.21
C PHE A 75 7.61 9.95 -16.81
N LEU A 76 7.82 8.95 -15.96
CA LEU A 76 7.79 7.56 -16.34
C LEU A 76 6.48 6.93 -15.91
N GLN A 77 5.96 6.07 -16.76
CA GLN A 77 4.75 5.34 -16.43
C GLN A 77 5.03 4.37 -15.30
N LYS A 78 4.19 4.44 -14.28
CA LYS A 78 4.21 3.55 -13.13
C LYS A 78 2.80 3.07 -12.87
N LEU A 79 2.66 2.09 -12.02
CA LEU A 79 1.36 1.65 -11.51
C LEU A 79 1.29 1.90 -10.03
N LYS A 80 0.12 2.30 -9.58
CA LYS A 80 -0.17 2.45 -8.17
C LYS A 80 -1.15 1.36 -7.76
N ILE A 81 -0.78 0.61 -6.75
CA ILE A 81 -1.65 -0.41 -6.17
C ILE A 81 -2.03 0.07 -4.78
N GLU A 82 -3.33 0.07 -4.50
CA GLU A 82 -3.85 0.48 -3.20
C GLU A 82 -4.61 -0.67 -2.58
N VAL A 83 -4.30 -0.97 -1.32
CA VAL A 83 -5.06 -1.92 -0.52
C VAL A 83 -5.31 -1.30 0.84
N VAL A 84 -6.47 -1.57 1.41
CA VAL A 84 -6.80 -1.18 2.78
C VAL A 84 -6.94 -2.45 3.59
N ILE A 85 -6.19 -2.52 4.68
CA ILE A 85 -6.04 -3.73 5.46
C ILE A 85 -6.06 -3.40 6.95
N ASP A 86 -6.26 -4.43 7.76
CA ASP A 86 -6.05 -4.33 9.19
C ASP A 86 -4.58 -4.03 9.47
N ASP A 87 -4.35 -3.21 10.48
CA ASP A 87 -3.00 -2.82 10.90
C ASP A 87 -2.10 -4.04 11.17
N SER A 88 -2.66 -5.11 11.70
CA SER A 88 -1.90 -6.33 11.99
C SER A 88 -1.30 -7.00 10.76
N ARG A 89 -1.78 -6.66 9.57
CA ARG A 89 -1.33 -7.28 8.32
C ARG A 89 -0.35 -6.42 7.52
N VAL A 90 -0.04 -5.23 8.01
CA VAL A 90 0.80 -4.27 7.27
C VAL A 90 2.16 -4.86 6.93
N ASP A 91 2.85 -5.43 7.90
CA ASP A 91 4.19 -5.94 7.66
C ASP A 91 4.20 -7.07 6.62
N THR A 92 3.25 -7.99 6.72
CA THR A 92 3.12 -9.09 5.75
C THR A 92 2.88 -8.55 4.35
N VAL A 93 1.95 -7.61 4.21
CA VAL A 93 1.60 -7.04 2.91
C VAL A 93 2.76 -6.24 2.32
N VAL A 94 3.39 -5.41 3.13
CA VAL A 94 4.53 -4.59 2.68
C VAL A 94 5.68 -5.48 2.22
N ASN A 95 6.00 -6.50 2.98
CA ASN A 95 7.08 -7.41 2.61
C ASN A 95 6.76 -8.19 1.33
N SER A 96 5.51 -8.62 1.17
CA SER A 96 5.07 -9.31 -0.05
C SER A 96 5.20 -8.43 -1.28
N ILE A 97 4.78 -7.18 -1.18
CA ILE A 97 4.89 -6.22 -2.28
C ILE A 97 6.35 -5.93 -2.58
N ALA A 98 7.13 -5.64 -1.55
CA ALA A 98 8.53 -5.25 -1.73
C ALA A 98 9.34 -6.35 -2.42
N GLU A 99 9.17 -7.60 -2.00
CA GLU A 99 9.88 -8.71 -2.63
C GLU A 99 9.45 -8.94 -4.07
N ALA A 100 8.15 -8.87 -4.33
CA ALA A 100 7.63 -9.10 -5.67
C ALA A 100 7.99 -7.99 -6.65
N ALA A 101 8.07 -6.75 -6.18
CA ALA A 101 8.32 -5.59 -7.04
C ALA A 101 9.80 -5.26 -7.23
N LYS A 102 10.66 -5.82 -6.41
CA LYS A 102 12.08 -5.44 -6.37
C LYS A 102 12.84 -5.96 -7.58
N THR A 103 13.62 -5.08 -8.22
CA THR A 103 14.63 -5.46 -9.20
C THR A 103 16.04 -5.19 -8.70
N GLY A 104 16.18 -4.31 -7.70
CA GLY A 104 17.46 -3.84 -7.21
C GLY A 104 17.99 -2.61 -7.92
N GLU A 105 17.29 -2.16 -8.94
CA GLU A 105 17.68 -0.98 -9.70
C GLU A 105 16.93 0.27 -9.24
N ILE A 106 17.49 1.43 -9.51
CA ILE A 106 16.83 2.70 -9.26
C ILE A 106 15.54 2.76 -10.08
N GLY A 107 14.47 3.15 -9.45
CA GLY A 107 13.16 3.22 -10.10
C GLY A 107 12.22 2.08 -9.72
N ASP A 108 12.60 1.25 -8.77
CA ASP A 108 11.73 0.17 -8.28
C ASP A 108 10.44 0.68 -7.64
N GLY A 109 10.46 1.90 -7.16
CA GLY A 109 9.27 2.52 -6.58
C GLY A 109 9.33 2.62 -5.07
N LYS A 110 8.19 2.94 -4.50
CA LYS A 110 8.06 3.17 -3.06
C LYS A 110 6.72 2.65 -2.56
N ILE A 111 6.67 2.38 -1.28
CA ILE A 111 5.45 1.97 -0.61
C ILE A 111 5.14 3.02 0.44
N PHE A 112 3.90 3.50 0.45
CA PHE A 112 3.42 4.47 1.42
C PHE A 112 2.36 3.81 2.28
N ILE A 113 2.41 4.07 3.57
CA ILE A 113 1.44 3.54 4.52
C ILE A 113 0.82 4.72 5.23
N SER A 114 -0.50 4.78 5.23
CA SER A 114 -1.22 5.86 5.88
C SER A 114 -2.39 5.32 6.68
N PRO A 115 -2.80 6.00 7.75
CA PRO A 115 -3.97 5.58 8.50
C PRO A 115 -5.24 5.83 7.71
N VAL A 116 -6.23 4.97 7.93
CA VAL A 116 -7.57 5.12 7.37
C VAL A 116 -8.53 5.21 8.54
N ASP A 117 -9.25 6.31 8.62
CA ASP A 117 -10.18 6.54 9.73
C ASP A 117 -11.39 5.64 9.65
N THR A 118 -11.97 5.53 8.46
CA THR A 118 -13.22 4.80 8.27
C THR A 118 -13.26 4.23 6.85
N VAL A 119 -13.81 3.03 6.74
CA VAL A 119 -14.11 2.39 5.46
C VAL A 119 -15.60 2.08 5.43
N VAL A 120 -16.25 2.38 4.32
CA VAL A 120 -17.66 2.04 4.12
C VAL A 120 -17.80 1.28 2.84
N ARG A 121 -18.36 0.08 2.90
CA ARG A 121 -18.68 -0.68 1.70
C ARG A 121 -19.96 -0.13 1.08
N ILE A 122 -19.87 0.30 -0.15
CA ILE A 122 -20.99 0.99 -0.81
C ILE A 122 -22.22 0.07 -0.91
N ARG A 123 -22.02 -1.18 -1.28
CA ARG A 123 -23.12 -2.11 -1.53
C ARG A 123 -23.94 -2.40 -0.27
N THR A 124 -23.27 -2.57 0.86
CA THR A 124 -23.92 -3.06 2.09
C THR A 124 -24.03 -2.01 3.18
N GLY A 125 -23.25 -0.93 3.11
CA GLY A 125 -23.14 0.04 4.18
C GLY A 125 -22.30 -0.45 5.37
N ASP A 126 -21.70 -1.64 5.27
CA ASP A 126 -20.81 -2.14 6.31
C ASP A 126 -19.66 -1.19 6.52
N ARG A 127 -19.19 -1.10 7.76
CA ARG A 127 -18.12 -0.18 8.14
C ARG A 127 -16.94 -0.92 8.72
N ASP A 128 -15.77 -0.33 8.51
CA ASP A 128 -14.48 -0.69 9.11
C ASP A 128 -14.15 -2.16 8.86
N GLY A 129 -13.89 -2.95 9.88
CA GLY A 129 -13.47 -4.33 9.71
C GLY A 129 -14.44 -5.17 8.86
N ALA A 130 -15.73 -4.93 8.96
CA ALA A 130 -16.73 -5.64 8.18
C ALA A 130 -16.74 -5.20 6.71
N ALA A 131 -16.16 -4.05 6.40
CA ALA A 131 -16.08 -3.52 5.04
C ALA A 131 -14.83 -3.98 4.28
N LEU A 132 -13.88 -4.56 4.97
CA LEU A 132 -12.62 -5.02 4.35
C LEU A 132 -12.75 -6.35 3.63
#